data_dde8f7cbfda0e6aefca9273ce608fd5f
#
_entry.id   dde8f7cbfda0e6aefca9273ce608fd5f
#
_cell.length_a   1.000
_cell.length_b   1.000
_cell.length_c   1.000
_cell.angle_alpha   90.00
_cell.angle_beta   90.00
_cell.angle_gamma   90.00
#
_symmetry.space_group_name_H-M   'P 1'
#
loop_
_entity.id
_entity.type
_entity.pdbx_description
1 polymer ?
#
loop_
_entity_poly.entity_id
_entity_poly.type
_entity_poly.pdbx_seq_one_letter_code
_entity_poly.pdbx_strand_id
1 'polypeptide(L)'
;MTTIYRADHIGSLLRPAELLQARSAGGEQLREWEDKHILRVLQRQKDLGFRIFTDGELRRVNFMSDFNDAVEGIDESDNLLRKWQASVAGSSTQPSRVPGIVVGKIKQTRRLTQHE
;
A
#
# COMPACT_ATOMS: atom_id res chain seq x y z
N MET A 1 6.66 -34.16 -15.67
CA MET A 1 6.54 -32.70 -15.57
C MET A 1 7.37 -32.23 -14.39
N THR A 2 8.36 -31.43 -14.64
CA THR A 2 9.13 -30.81 -13.55
C THR A 2 8.29 -29.68 -12.97
N THR A 3 7.90 -29.82 -11.72
CA THR A 3 7.22 -28.73 -11.01
C THR A 3 8.24 -27.61 -10.81
N ILE A 4 8.10 -26.52 -11.56
CA ILE A 4 8.95 -25.34 -11.36
C ILE A 4 8.37 -24.57 -10.18
N TYR A 5 9.04 -24.62 -9.05
CA TYR A 5 8.74 -23.73 -7.93
C TYR A 5 9.06 -22.31 -8.37
N ARG A 6 8.11 -21.41 -8.18
CA ARG A 6 8.28 -20.00 -8.51
C ARG A 6 8.15 -19.15 -7.24
N ALA A 7 8.92 -18.09 -7.21
CA ALA A 7 8.73 -17.06 -6.20
C ALA A 7 7.59 -16.14 -6.66
N ASP A 8 6.60 -15.96 -5.80
CA ASP A 8 5.57 -14.94 -5.99
C ASP A 8 5.87 -13.76 -5.05
N HIS A 9 5.66 -12.56 -5.55
CA HIS A 9 5.75 -11.37 -4.71
C HIS A 9 4.42 -11.16 -3.98
N ILE A 10 4.47 -11.11 -2.66
CA ILE A 10 3.31 -10.88 -1.79
C ILE A 10 3.56 -9.64 -0.94
N GLY A 11 2.58 -8.72 -0.92
CA GLY A 11 2.61 -7.53 -0.09
C GLY A 11 3.37 -6.35 -0.69
N SER A 12 3.67 -5.39 0.17
CA SER A 12 4.25 -4.11 -0.24
C SER A 12 5.74 -4.21 -0.54
N LEU A 13 6.15 -3.54 -1.61
CA LEU A 13 7.55 -3.21 -1.84
C LEU A 13 7.98 -1.99 -1.02
N LEU A 14 9.28 -1.88 -0.75
CA LEU A 14 9.84 -0.67 -0.14
C LEU A 14 9.61 0.53 -1.05
N ARG A 15 9.05 1.57 -0.49
CA ARG A 15 8.78 2.81 -1.22
C ARG A 15 10.06 3.60 -1.41
N PRO A 16 10.37 4.01 -2.64
CA PRO A 16 11.51 4.89 -2.89
C PRO A 16 11.38 6.21 -2.13
N ALA A 17 12.52 6.78 -1.72
CA ALA A 17 12.54 8.04 -0.98
C ALA A 17 11.85 9.18 -1.75
N GLU A 18 12.02 9.22 -3.06
CA GLU A 18 11.36 10.18 -3.96
C GLU A 18 9.82 10.10 -3.87
N LEU A 19 9.28 8.88 -3.84
CA LEU A 19 7.84 8.67 -3.70
C LEU A 19 7.32 9.10 -2.31
N LEU A 20 8.10 8.85 -1.25
CA LEU A 20 7.76 9.29 0.09
C LEU A 20 7.76 10.83 0.19
N GLN A 21 8.74 11.48 -0.43
CA GLN A 21 8.81 12.95 -0.51
C GLN A 21 7.63 13.53 -1.28
N ALA A 22 7.32 12.97 -2.45
CA ALA A 22 6.17 13.39 -3.25
C ALA A 22 4.85 13.24 -2.48
N ARG A 23 4.71 12.16 -1.71
CA ARG A 23 3.54 11.92 -0.85
C ARG A 23 3.42 12.94 0.27
N SER A 24 4.54 13.31 0.90
CA SER A 24 4.57 14.34 1.95
C SER A 24 4.25 15.72 1.42
N ALA A 25 4.66 16.03 0.19
CA ALA A 25 4.38 17.30 -0.46
C ALA A 25 2.90 17.39 -0.92
N GLY A 26 2.29 16.24 -1.23
CA GLY A 26 0.93 16.17 -1.75
C GLY A 26 0.80 16.76 -3.16
N GLY A 27 -0.44 16.91 -3.61
CA GLY A 27 -0.74 17.58 -4.88
C GLY A 27 -0.89 16.64 -6.08
N GLU A 28 -1.18 17.23 -7.23
CA GLU A 28 -1.51 16.50 -8.47
C GLU A 28 -0.34 15.65 -9.01
N GLN A 29 0.88 16.07 -8.72
CA GLN A 29 2.08 15.36 -9.19
C GLN A 29 2.32 14.01 -8.48
N LEU A 30 1.67 13.75 -7.35
CA LEU A 30 1.83 12.49 -6.64
C LEU A 30 1.49 11.29 -7.55
N ARG A 31 0.40 11.41 -8.32
CA ARG A 31 -0.04 10.36 -9.23
C ARG A 31 1.02 10.02 -10.29
N GLU A 32 1.66 11.02 -10.83
CA GLU A 32 2.73 10.83 -11.83
C GLU A 32 3.94 10.09 -11.23
N TRP A 33 4.31 10.44 -9.98
CA TRP A 33 5.38 9.73 -9.27
C TRP A 33 5.02 8.28 -8.97
N GLU A 34 3.79 8.04 -8.54
CA GLU A 34 3.28 6.69 -8.31
C GLU A 34 3.32 5.85 -9.60
N ASP A 35 2.80 6.37 -10.70
CA ASP A 35 2.81 5.71 -12.01
C ASP A 35 4.23 5.38 -12.45
N LYS A 36 5.14 6.33 -12.35
CA LYS A 36 6.56 6.15 -12.72
C LYS A 36 7.19 4.99 -11.94
N HIS A 37 6.99 4.95 -10.63
CA HIS A 37 7.58 3.90 -9.80
C HIS A 37 6.91 2.56 -9.98
N ILE A 38 5.60 2.51 -10.19
CA ILE A 38 4.87 1.27 -10.50
C ILE A 38 5.35 0.69 -11.82
N LEU A 39 5.43 1.48 -12.87
CA LEU A 39 5.94 1.03 -14.17
C LEU A 39 7.37 0.49 -14.08
N ARG A 40 8.22 1.13 -13.29
CA ARG A 40 9.59 0.66 -13.03
C ARG A 40 9.61 -0.70 -12.32
N VAL A 41 8.74 -0.88 -11.32
CA VAL A 41 8.62 -2.14 -10.58
C VAL A 41 8.09 -3.26 -11.48
N LEU A 42 7.08 -2.97 -12.29
CA LEU A 42 6.52 -3.93 -13.25
C LEU A 42 7.58 -4.36 -14.28
N GLN A 43 8.33 -3.40 -14.83
CA GLN A 43 9.41 -3.71 -15.76
C GLN A 43 10.49 -4.58 -15.08
N ARG A 44 10.88 -4.26 -13.85
CA ARG A 44 11.86 -5.05 -13.10
C ARG A 44 11.38 -6.50 -12.86
N GLN A 45 10.11 -6.68 -12.52
CA GLN A 45 9.53 -8.02 -12.37
C GLN A 45 9.58 -8.80 -13.69
N LYS A 46 9.25 -8.13 -14.80
CA LYS A 46 9.33 -8.72 -16.14
C LYS A 46 10.76 -9.14 -16.49
N ASP A 47 11.75 -8.30 -16.23
CA ASP A 47 13.17 -8.57 -16.51
C ASP A 47 13.70 -9.75 -15.69
N LEU A 48 13.15 -9.95 -14.48
CA LEU A 48 13.47 -11.07 -13.61
C LEU A 48 12.70 -12.38 -13.97
N GLY A 49 11.84 -12.34 -14.99
CA GLY A 49 11.10 -13.49 -15.47
C GLY A 49 9.85 -13.84 -14.66
N PHE A 50 9.32 -12.93 -13.87
CA PHE A 50 8.03 -13.12 -13.21
C PHE A 50 6.92 -13.22 -14.26
N ARG A 51 5.91 -14.03 -13.98
CA ARG A 51 4.72 -14.20 -14.83
C ARG A 51 3.48 -13.57 -14.23
N ILE A 52 3.48 -13.37 -12.93
CA ILE A 52 2.44 -12.68 -12.17
C ILE A 52 3.07 -11.40 -11.64
N PHE A 53 2.41 -10.29 -11.87
CA PHE A 53 2.92 -8.97 -11.56
C PHE A 53 2.10 -8.34 -10.44
N THR A 54 2.76 -7.51 -9.64
CA THR A 54 2.13 -6.68 -8.61
C THR A 54 2.65 -5.25 -8.75
N ASP A 55 1.81 -4.28 -8.42
CA ASP A 55 2.18 -2.87 -8.32
C ASP A 55 3.04 -2.56 -7.08
N GLY A 56 3.25 -3.57 -6.21
CA GLY A 56 4.00 -3.44 -4.96
C GLY A 56 3.30 -2.60 -3.91
N GLU A 57 2.02 -2.35 -4.05
CA GLU A 57 1.21 -1.50 -3.17
C GLU A 57 1.77 -0.06 -3.04
N LEU A 58 2.43 0.43 -4.09
CA LEU A 58 3.12 1.72 -4.05
C LEU A 58 2.17 2.91 -3.92
N ARG A 59 0.90 2.78 -4.37
CA ARG A 59 -0.12 3.82 -4.20
C ARG A 59 -0.73 3.85 -2.81
N ARG A 60 -0.73 2.73 -2.11
CA ARG A 60 -1.40 2.59 -0.82
C ARG A 60 -0.60 3.26 0.28
N VAL A 61 -1.28 3.91 1.20
CA VAL A 61 -0.67 4.40 2.44
C VAL A 61 -0.31 3.20 3.33
N ASN A 62 -1.24 2.25 3.43
CA ASN A 62 -1.05 0.97 4.10
C ASN A 62 -1.99 -0.07 3.46
N PHE A 63 -1.88 -1.32 3.86
CA PHE A 63 -2.66 -2.43 3.30
C PHE A 63 -4.18 -2.34 3.53
N MET A 64 -4.64 -1.46 4.43
CA MET A 64 -6.07 -1.27 4.75
C MET A 64 -6.66 0.01 4.15
N SER A 65 -5.85 0.91 3.59
CA SER A 65 -6.31 2.23 3.16
C SER A 65 -7.45 2.17 2.14
N ASP A 66 -7.36 1.27 1.17
CA ASP A 66 -8.39 1.15 0.12
C ASP A 66 -9.77 0.77 0.67
N PHE A 67 -9.79 -0.06 1.71
CA PHE A 67 -11.03 -0.42 2.37
C PHE A 67 -11.68 0.78 3.05
N ASN A 68 -10.92 1.50 3.86
CA ASN A 68 -11.44 2.67 4.57
C ASN A 68 -11.94 3.74 3.61
N ASP A 69 -11.17 3.96 2.55
CA ASP A 69 -11.52 4.90 1.50
C ASP A 69 -12.79 4.52 0.71
N ALA A 70 -13.13 3.24 0.68
CA ALA A 70 -14.26 2.72 -0.10
C ALA A 70 -15.56 2.62 0.69
N VAL A 71 -15.54 2.89 1.99
CA VAL A 71 -16.69 2.74 2.87
C VAL A 71 -16.99 4.02 3.63
N GLU A 72 -18.25 4.20 4.00
CA GLU A 72 -18.69 5.20 4.99
C GLU A 72 -18.95 4.53 6.33
N GLY A 73 -19.04 5.30 7.41
CA GLY A 73 -19.28 4.81 8.77
C GLY A 73 -18.01 4.59 9.59
N ILE A 74 -16.85 4.99 9.07
CA ILE A 74 -15.57 4.99 9.77
C ILE A 74 -15.13 6.44 10.00
N ASP A 75 -14.76 6.77 11.23
CA ASP A 75 -14.11 8.04 11.57
C ASP A 75 -12.60 7.86 11.61
N GLU A 76 -11.89 8.54 10.72
CA GLU A 76 -10.44 8.49 10.61
C GLU A 76 -9.72 9.44 11.59
N SER A 77 -10.47 10.19 12.39
CA SER A 77 -9.90 11.13 13.37
C SER A 77 -9.30 10.43 14.61
N ASP A 78 -9.31 9.10 14.65
CA ASP A 78 -8.71 8.33 15.73
C ASP A 78 -7.21 8.63 15.86
N ASN A 79 -6.84 9.24 16.98
CA ASN A 79 -5.45 9.57 17.31
C ASN A 79 -4.75 8.46 18.11
N LEU A 80 -5.33 7.28 18.24
CA LEU A 80 -4.71 6.16 18.94
C LEU A 80 -3.51 5.65 18.16
N LEU A 81 -2.32 5.93 18.67
CA LEU A 81 -1.08 5.39 18.16
C LEU A 81 -0.95 3.93 18.59
N ARG A 82 -1.02 3.02 17.64
CA ARG A 82 -0.75 1.60 17.88
C ARG A 82 0.64 1.25 17.39
N LYS A 83 1.40 0.56 18.23
CA LYS A 83 2.72 0.03 17.85
C LYS A 83 2.54 -1.38 17.28
N TRP A 84 2.96 -1.59 16.06
CA TRP A 84 3.13 -2.93 15.53
C TRP A 84 4.48 -3.47 15.98
N GLN A 85 4.48 -4.63 16.61
CA GLN A 85 5.74 -5.33 16.87
C GLN A 85 6.13 -6.07 15.59
N ALA A 86 7.15 -5.57 14.90
CA ALA A 86 7.77 -6.36 13.85
C ALA A 86 8.58 -7.48 14.49
N SER A 87 8.40 -8.69 13.99
CA SER A 87 9.09 -9.90 14.49
C SER A 87 10.59 -9.89 14.19
N VAL A 88 11.11 -8.87 13.52
CA VAL A 88 12.52 -8.77 13.13
C VAL A 88 13.24 -7.84 14.09
N ALA A 89 14.20 -8.38 14.80
CA ALA A 89 15.10 -7.62 15.68
C ALA A 89 15.82 -6.53 14.88
N GLY A 90 15.69 -5.28 15.31
CA GLY A 90 16.34 -4.11 14.69
C GLY A 90 15.43 -3.24 13.80
N SER A 91 14.20 -3.61 13.56
CA SER A 91 13.24 -2.76 12.88
C SER A 91 12.69 -1.71 13.86
N SER A 92 13.01 -0.44 13.63
CA SER A 92 12.34 0.67 14.31
C SER A 92 10.90 0.73 13.84
N THR A 93 9.99 0.17 14.63
CA THR A 93 8.56 0.28 14.38
C THR A 93 8.13 1.73 14.56
N GLN A 94 7.93 2.42 13.48
CA GLN A 94 7.22 3.69 13.56
C GLN A 94 5.77 3.41 13.99
N PRO A 95 5.22 4.24 14.90
CA PRO A 95 3.82 4.11 15.26
C PRO A 95 2.97 4.32 13.99
N SER A 96 2.31 3.27 13.54
CA SER A 96 1.35 3.39 12.44
C SER A 96 0.00 3.79 13.02
N ARG A 97 -0.64 4.79 12.44
CA ARG A 97 -2.06 5.03 12.69
C ARG A 97 -2.83 3.81 12.20
N VAL A 98 -3.58 3.19 13.07
CA VAL A 98 -4.66 2.30 12.63
C VAL A 98 -5.83 3.22 12.30
N PRO A 99 -6.24 3.28 11.04
CA PRO A 99 -7.31 4.17 10.67
C PRO A 99 -8.64 3.68 11.22
N GLY A 100 -9.27 4.55 11.97
CA GLY A 100 -10.68 4.62 12.11
C GLY A 100 -11.32 3.84 13.26
N ILE A 101 -12.29 4.52 13.82
CA ILE A 101 -13.30 3.94 14.72
C ILE A 101 -14.58 3.80 13.91
N VAL A 102 -15.25 2.65 14.02
CA VAL A 102 -16.58 2.47 13.43
C VAL A 102 -17.58 3.30 14.23
N VAL A 103 -18.12 4.34 13.63
CA VAL A 103 -19.06 5.27 14.25
C VAL A 103 -20.50 5.12 13.74
N GLY A 104 -20.70 4.29 12.72
CA GLY A 104 -21.98 4.06 12.10
C GLY A 104 -22.05 2.76 11.32
N LYS A 105 -23.15 2.55 10.62
CA LYS A 105 -23.28 1.39 9.71
C LYS A 105 -22.30 1.51 8.57
N ILE A 106 -21.42 0.52 8.42
CA ILE A 106 -20.49 0.46 7.31
C ILE A 106 -21.27 0.17 6.02
N LYS A 107 -21.06 1.01 5.02
CA LYS A 107 -21.65 0.85 3.70
C LYS A 107 -20.62 1.18 2.63
N GLN A 108 -20.47 0.33 1.65
CA GLN A 108 -19.59 0.56 0.53
C GLN A 108 -20.13 1.71 -0.35
N THR A 109 -19.29 2.69 -0.62
CA THR A 109 -19.61 3.88 -1.42
C THR A 109 -18.93 3.88 -2.78
N ARG A 110 -17.80 3.16 -2.92
CA ARG A 110 -17.05 3.05 -4.17
C ARG A 110 -16.36 1.69 -4.27
N ARG A 111 -15.76 1.40 -5.43
CA ARG A 111 -14.96 0.19 -5.61
C ARG A 111 -13.69 0.23 -4.76
N LEU A 112 -13.31 -0.90 -4.16
CA LEU A 112 -12.09 -1.03 -3.36
C LEU A 112 -10.83 -0.74 -4.16
N THR A 113 -10.82 -1.09 -5.45
CA THR A 113 -9.66 -0.95 -6.35
C THR A 113 -9.81 0.22 -7.33
N GLN A 114 -10.50 1.27 -6.93
CA GLN A 114 -10.79 2.40 -7.83
C GLN A 114 -9.53 3.15 -8.27
N HIS A 115 -8.45 3.05 -7.52
CA HIS A 115 -7.20 3.78 -7.76
C HIS A 115 -6.10 2.91 -8.40
N GLU A 116 -6.35 1.63 -8.61
CA GLU A 116 -5.43 0.68 -9.25
C GLU A 116 -5.59 0.62 -10.77
#